data_fff361086ad334d06eac725ed4e0201d
#
_entry.id   fff361086ad334d06eac725ed4e0201d
#
_cell.length_a   1.000
_cell.length_b   1.000
_cell.length_c   1.000
_cell.angle_alpha   90.00
_cell.angle_beta   90.00
_cell.angle_gamma   90.00
#
_symmetry.space_group_name_H-M   'P 1'
#
loop_
_entity.id
_entity.type
_entity.pdbx_description
1 polymer ?
#
loop_
_entity_poly.entity_id
_entity_poly.type
_entity_poly.pdbx_seq_one_letter_code
_entity_poly.pdbx_strand_id
1 'polypeptide(L)'
;MDKKDNQDSKFLVLCLGALGVVFGDIGTSPLYAIKEIFAINNNILTLTNSNMLGILSLIFWSLISIVSIKYILFIMRANNNGEGGIMALLSLATRNAKTKRKKLIIVSIGMLGAAMFYADAMITPAISVISAIEGIELIT
;
A
#
# COMPACT_ATOMS: atom_id res chain seq x y z
N MET A 1 36.74 -5.43 -12.61
CA MET A 1 36.21 -5.44 -11.25
C MET A 1 34.98 -4.53 -11.06
N ASP A 2 34.77 -3.50 -11.90
CA ASP A 2 33.78 -2.43 -11.61
C ASP A 2 32.30 -2.69 -11.92
N LYS A 3 31.93 -3.66 -12.73
CA LYS A 3 30.51 -3.89 -13.08
C LYS A 3 29.71 -4.61 -11.99
N LYS A 4 30.37 -5.48 -11.22
CA LYS A 4 29.71 -6.27 -10.17
C LYS A 4 29.47 -5.41 -8.92
N ASP A 5 30.45 -4.59 -8.53
CA ASP A 5 30.33 -3.67 -7.40
C ASP A 5 29.22 -2.61 -7.61
N ASN A 6 29.06 -2.14 -8.85
CA ASN A 6 27.99 -1.19 -9.21
C ASN A 6 26.61 -1.86 -9.23
N GLN A 7 26.53 -3.14 -9.49
CA GLN A 7 25.26 -3.88 -9.48
C GLN A 7 24.83 -4.22 -8.05
N ASP A 8 25.76 -4.57 -7.18
CA ASP A 8 25.50 -4.85 -5.77
C ASP A 8 25.11 -3.58 -4.99
N SER A 9 25.74 -2.44 -5.28
CA SER A 9 25.38 -1.16 -4.67
C SER A 9 23.97 -0.69 -5.09
N LYS A 10 23.58 -0.85 -6.35
CA LYS A 10 22.22 -0.56 -6.83
C LYS A 10 21.19 -1.46 -6.19
N PHE A 11 21.50 -2.74 -6.03
CA PHE A 11 20.61 -3.69 -5.36
C PHE A 11 20.38 -3.31 -3.90
N LEU A 12 21.43 -2.94 -3.16
CA LEU A 12 21.31 -2.46 -1.77
C LEU A 12 20.45 -1.21 -1.65
N VAL A 13 20.62 -0.24 -2.54
CA VAL A 13 19.80 0.98 -2.56
C VAL A 13 18.33 0.65 -2.82
N LEU A 14 18.04 -0.26 -3.74
CA LEU A 14 16.68 -0.72 -3.98
C LEU A 14 16.07 -1.46 -2.77
N CYS A 15 16.86 -2.30 -2.09
CA CYS A 15 16.42 -2.98 -0.88
C CYS A 15 16.13 -1.98 0.25
N LEU A 16 16.97 -0.97 0.45
CA LEU A 16 16.74 0.07 1.45
C LEU A 16 15.50 0.90 1.12
N GLY A 17 15.30 1.25 -0.16
CA GLY A 17 14.08 1.92 -0.60
C GLY A 17 12.82 1.07 -0.36
N ALA A 18 12.87 -0.22 -0.67
CA ALA A 18 11.77 -1.15 -0.39
C ALA A 18 11.46 -1.28 1.10
N LEU A 19 12.50 -1.35 1.95
CA LEU A 19 12.34 -1.35 3.41
C LEU A 19 11.68 -0.05 3.89
N GLY A 20 12.07 1.11 3.34
CA GLY A 20 11.44 2.39 3.67
C GLY A 20 9.95 2.41 3.36
N VAL A 21 9.54 1.90 2.22
CA VAL A 21 8.12 1.78 1.86
C VAL A 21 7.38 0.81 2.78
N VAL A 22 7.95 -0.36 3.06
CA VAL A 22 7.32 -1.36 3.93
C VAL A 22 7.10 -0.82 5.35
N PHE A 23 8.11 -0.18 5.95
CA PHE A 23 7.99 0.37 7.29
C PHE A 23 7.25 1.70 7.34
N GLY A 24 7.44 2.57 6.33
CA GLY A 24 6.85 3.91 6.32
C GLY A 24 5.39 3.94 5.91
N ASP A 25 4.94 3.01 5.09
CA ASP A 25 3.57 2.96 4.56
C ASP A 25 2.80 1.75 5.11
N ILE A 26 3.22 0.54 4.76
CA ILE A 26 2.49 -0.69 5.15
C ILE A 26 2.57 -0.94 6.66
N GLY A 27 3.69 -0.62 7.30
CA GLY A 27 3.92 -0.88 8.73
C GLY A 27 3.22 0.10 9.67
N THR A 28 3.03 1.34 9.26
CA THR A 28 2.42 2.39 10.10
C THR A 28 0.88 2.34 10.09
N SER A 29 0.27 2.01 8.97
CA SER A 29 -1.17 1.98 8.80
C SER A 29 -1.90 1.06 9.80
N PRO A 30 -1.43 -0.18 10.06
CA PRO A 30 -2.02 -1.03 11.09
C PRO A 30 -1.99 -0.43 12.49
N LEU A 31 -0.94 0.33 12.84
CA LEU A 31 -0.79 0.90 14.18
C LEU A 31 -1.84 1.97 14.47
N TYR A 32 -2.01 2.94 13.57
CA TYR A 32 -3.05 3.94 13.77
C TYR A 32 -4.46 3.37 13.58
N ALA A 33 -4.65 2.36 12.73
CA ALA A 33 -5.93 1.67 12.60
C ALA A 33 -6.34 0.99 13.91
N ILE A 34 -5.44 0.29 14.60
CA ILE A 34 -5.69 -0.31 15.91
C ILE A 34 -6.06 0.78 16.93
N LYS A 35 -5.29 1.89 16.97
CA LYS A 35 -5.56 3.01 17.85
C LYS A 35 -6.98 3.53 17.66
N GLU A 36 -7.37 3.80 16.42
CA GLU A 36 -8.71 4.32 16.09
C GLU A 36 -9.83 3.35 16.41
N ILE A 37 -9.67 2.05 16.16
CA ILE A 37 -10.67 1.03 16.46
C ILE A 37 -11.03 1.04 17.95
N PHE A 38 -10.06 1.23 18.84
CA PHE A 38 -10.31 1.28 20.28
C PHE A 38 -10.71 2.68 20.77
N ALA A 39 -10.31 3.77 20.09
CA ALA A 39 -10.64 5.14 20.47
C ALA A 39 -12.08 5.54 20.12
N ILE A 40 -12.55 5.19 18.92
CA ILE A 40 -13.87 5.64 18.41
C ILE A 40 -15.04 4.93 19.10
N ASN A 41 -14.83 3.79 19.70
CA ASN A 41 -15.93 2.85 19.95
C ASN A 41 -16.59 2.99 21.33
N ASN A 42 -16.63 4.16 21.96
CA ASN A 42 -17.44 4.47 23.15
C ASN A 42 -17.77 3.25 24.04
N ASN A 43 -16.78 2.40 24.38
CA ASN A 43 -16.91 1.14 25.14
C ASN A 43 -17.58 -0.06 24.45
N ILE A 44 -17.85 -0.04 23.14
CA ILE A 44 -18.38 -1.21 22.42
C ILE A 44 -17.30 -2.29 22.27
N LEU A 45 -16.04 -1.91 22.06
CA LEU A 45 -14.90 -2.81 22.01
C LEU A 45 -13.96 -2.56 23.18
N THR A 46 -14.09 -3.37 24.20
CA THR A 46 -13.17 -3.30 25.36
C THR A 46 -11.78 -3.84 24.97
N LEU A 47 -10.73 -3.24 25.54
CA LEU A 47 -9.34 -3.65 25.32
C LEU A 47 -9.08 -4.97 26.06
N THR A 48 -9.49 -6.08 25.44
CA THR A 48 -9.23 -7.44 25.93
C THR A 48 -8.25 -8.16 25.01
N ASN A 49 -7.52 -9.16 25.54
CA ASN A 49 -6.62 -9.97 24.73
C ASN A 49 -7.33 -10.61 23.53
N SER A 50 -8.56 -11.05 23.71
CA SER A 50 -9.35 -11.69 22.65
C SER A 50 -9.66 -10.69 21.51
N ASN A 51 -10.11 -9.48 21.84
CA ASN A 51 -10.42 -8.44 20.85
C ASN A 51 -9.15 -7.97 20.13
N MET A 52 -8.05 -7.81 20.86
CA MET A 52 -6.75 -7.43 20.27
C MET A 52 -6.28 -8.49 19.27
N LEU A 53 -6.30 -9.77 19.64
CA LEU A 53 -5.91 -10.87 18.75
C LEU A 53 -6.84 -10.98 17.54
N GLY A 54 -8.15 -10.74 17.72
CA GLY A 54 -9.11 -10.70 16.62
C GLY A 54 -8.79 -9.61 15.59
N ILE A 55 -8.51 -8.39 16.05
CA ILE A 55 -8.14 -7.26 15.19
C ILE A 55 -6.80 -7.53 14.48
N LEU A 56 -5.80 -8.00 15.21
CA LEU A 56 -4.50 -8.36 14.62
C LEU A 56 -4.66 -9.45 13.56
N SER A 57 -5.51 -10.44 13.79
CA SER A 57 -5.81 -11.49 12.81
C SER A 57 -6.48 -10.91 11.55
N LEU A 58 -7.44 -10.02 11.70
CA LEU A 58 -8.07 -9.34 10.55
C LEU A 58 -7.07 -8.54 9.74
N ILE A 59 -6.20 -7.76 10.38
CA ILE A 59 -5.15 -7.00 9.72
C ILE A 59 -4.18 -7.93 8.98
N PHE A 60 -3.70 -8.99 9.65
CA PHE A 60 -2.79 -9.97 9.07
C PHE A 60 -3.37 -10.62 7.82
N TRP A 61 -4.60 -11.15 7.90
CA TRP A 61 -5.23 -11.80 6.75
C TRP A 61 -5.60 -10.83 5.64
N SER A 62 -5.94 -9.59 5.96
CA SER A 62 -6.16 -8.54 4.96
C SER A 62 -4.88 -8.21 4.20
N LEU A 63 -3.74 -8.06 4.89
CA LEU A 63 -2.44 -7.84 4.26
C LEU A 63 -2.02 -9.04 3.40
N ILE A 64 -2.16 -10.26 3.89
CA ILE A 64 -1.87 -11.46 3.08
C ILE A 64 -2.73 -11.50 1.82
N SER A 65 -4.03 -11.28 1.95
CA SER A 65 -4.96 -11.35 0.81
C SER A 65 -4.72 -10.25 -0.21
N ILE A 66 -4.53 -9.02 0.23
CA ILE A 66 -4.41 -7.85 -0.67
C ILE A 66 -2.98 -7.70 -1.18
N VAL A 67 -1.98 -7.71 -0.30
CA VAL A 67 -0.59 -7.46 -0.71
C VAL A 67 0.02 -8.71 -1.33
N SER A 68 -0.01 -9.85 -0.64
CA SER A 68 0.69 -11.04 -1.11
C SER A 68 -0.06 -11.72 -2.26
N ILE A 69 -1.34 -12.00 -2.11
CA ILE A 69 -2.09 -12.76 -3.12
C ILE A 69 -2.48 -11.84 -4.28
N LYS A 70 -3.24 -10.78 -4.03
CA LYS A 70 -3.75 -9.91 -5.10
C LYS A 70 -2.63 -9.14 -5.80
N TYR A 71 -1.76 -8.46 -5.03
CA TYR A 71 -0.75 -7.57 -5.62
C TYR A 71 0.46 -8.34 -6.13
N ILE A 72 1.14 -9.11 -5.29
CA ILE A 72 2.39 -9.80 -5.66
C ILE A 72 2.13 -10.91 -6.68
N LEU A 73 1.17 -11.80 -6.44
CA LEU A 73 0.94 -12.95 -7.32
C LEU A 73 0.26 -12.59 -8.65
N PHE A 74 -0.63 -11.59 -8.66
CA PHE A 74 -1.39 -11.25 -9.87
C PHE A 74 -0.93 -9.93 -10.51
N ILE A 75 -0.95 -8.81 -9.77
CA ILE A 75 -0.76 -7.48 -10.36
C ILE A 75 0.68 -7.26 -10.80
N MET A 76 1.67 -7.68 -10.01
CA MET A 76 3.09 -7.51 -10.37
C MET A 76 3.52 -8.33 -11.59
N ARG A 77 2.73 -9.31 -12.02
CA ARG A 77 2.98 -10.03 -13.29
C ARG A 77 2.62 -9.22 -14.53
N ALA A 78 1.83 -8.17 -14.38
CA ALA A 78 1.48 -7.26 -15.47
C ALA A 78 2.67 -6.33 -15.75
N ASN A 79 3.53 -6.77 -16.66
CA ASN A 79 4.73 -6.05 -17.09
C ASN A 79 4.49 -5.44 -18.47
N ASN A 80 4.78 -4.16 -18.61
CA ASN A 80 4.79 -3.44 -19.88
C ASN A 80 6.20 -2.88 -20.14
N ASN A 81 7.04 -3.68 -20.79
CA ASN A 81 8.43 -3.35 -21.15
C ASN A 81 9.32 -2.94 -19.95
N GLY A 82 9.20 -3.65 -18.83
CA GLY A 82 9.95 -3.35 -17.60
C GLY A 82 9.24 -2.40 -16.65
N GLU A 83 8.12 -1.82 -17.04
CA GLU A 83 7.30 -0.95 -16.19
C GLU A 83 6.09 -1.70 -15.61
N GLY A 84 5.78 -1.42 -14.35
CA GLY A 84 4.64 -1.97 -13.61
C GLY A 84 3.69 -0.88 -13.11
N GLY A 85 2.77 -1.27 -12.23
CA GLY A 85 1.83 -0.36 -11.59
C GLY A 85 0.59 -0.04 -12.42
N ILE A 86 -0.16 0.98 -11.98
CA ILE A 86 -1.48 1.31 -12.55
C ILE A 86 -1.41 1.75 -14.01
N MET A 87 -0.36 2.48 -14.40
CA MET A 87 -0.20 2.96 -15.77
C MET A 87 0.15 1.83 -16.73
N ALA A 88 0.96 0.87 -16.31
CA ALA A 88 1.25 -0.33 -17.07
C ALA A 88 -0.01 -1.18 -17.28
N LEU A 89 -0.80 -1.40 -16.23
CA LEU A 89 -2.09 -2.08 -16.30
C LEU A 89 -3.06 -1.38 -17.25
N LEU A 90 -3.16 -0.06 -17.18
CA LEU A 90 -4.00 0.75 -18.07
C LEU A 90 -3.57 0.59 -19.54
N SER A 91 -2.27 0.66 -19.80
CA SER A 91 -1.70 0.45 -21.13
C SER A 91 -2.04 -0.93 -21.67
N LEU A 92 -1.81 -1.98 -20.90
CA LEU A 92 -2.11 -3.37 -21.29
C LEU A 92 -3.62 -3.59 -21.53
N ALA A 93 -4.47 -3.04 -20.66
CA ALA A 93 -5.93 -3.16 -20.80
C ALA A 93 -6.45 -2.44 -22.04
N THR A 94 -5.91 -1.26 -22.36
CA THR A 94 -6.32 -0.47 -23.52
C THR A 94 -5.89 -1.11 -24.84
N ARG A 95 -4.78 -1.84 -24.88
CA ARG A 95 -4.33 -2.57 -26.09
C ARG A 95 -5.33 -3.63 -26.54
N ASN A 96 -6.04 -4.26 -25.61
CA ASN A 96 -7.04 -5.30 -25.90
C ASN A 96 -8.45 -4.75 -26.14
N ALA A 97 -8.65 -3.44 -26.02
CA ALA A 97 -9.96 -2.82 -26.22
C ALA A 97 -10.28 -2.60 -27.70
N LYS A 98 -11.16 -3.44 -28.26
CA LYS A 98 -11.55 -3.41 -29.68
C LYS A 98 -12.48 -2.24 -30.05
N THR A 99 -13.17 -1.63 -29.10
CA THR A 99 -14.20 -0.60 -29.35
C THR A 99 -13.81 0.72 -28.68
N LYS A 100 -14.03 1.86 -29.34
CA LYS A 100 -13.77 3.21 -28.76
C LYS A 100 -14.44 3.41 -27.39
N ARG A 101 -15.69 2.94 -27.24
CA ARG A 101 -16.42 3.05 -25.98
C ARG A 101 -15.76 2.26 -24.85
N LYS A 102 -15.31 1.02 -25.11
CA LYS A 102 -14.58 0.21 -24.14
C LYS A 102 -13.26 0.86 -23.75
N LYS A 103 -12.51 1.40 -24.72
CA LYS A 103 -11.28 2.12 -24.48
C LYS A 103 -11.50 3.33 -23.57
N LEU A 104 -12.55 4.12 -23.84
CA LEU A 104 -12.89 5.29 -23.02
C LEU A 104 -13.19 4.89 -21.56
N ILE A 105 -14.00 3.85 -21.35
CA ILE A 105 -14.33 3.35 -20.01
C ILE A 105 -13.07 2.90 -19.26
N ILE A 106 -12.21 2.10 -19.92
CA ILE A 106 -10.96 1.62 -19.32
C ILE A 106 -10.06 2.80 -18.93
N VAL A 107 -9.91 3.79 -19.81
CA VAL A 107 -9.10 4.99 -19.54
C VAL A 107 -9.69 5.78 -18.38
N SER A 108 -11.01 5.99 -18.33
CA SER A 108 -11.66 6.71 -17.23
C SER A 108 -11.46 6.01 -15.89
N ILE A 109 -11.61 4.68 -15.83
CA ILE A 109 -11.35 3.89 -14.62
C ILE A 109 -9.87 3.96 -14.23
N GLY A 110 -8.96 3.85 -15.19
CA GLY A 110 -7.53 3.95 -14.93
C GLY A 110 -7.11 5.33 -14.42
N MET A 111 -7.68 6.41 -14.96
CA MET A 111 -7.44 7.78 -14.47
C MET A 111 -7.98 7.97 -13.05
N LEU A 112 -9.18 7.44 -12.76
CA LEU A 112 -9.74 7.46 -11.40
C LEU A 112 -8.82 6.69 -10.43
N GLY A 113 -8.36 5.51 -10.81
CA GLY A 113 -7.42 4.72 -9.99
C GLY A 113 -6.10 5.44 -9.76
N ALA A 114 -5.55 6.11 -10.78
CA ALA A 114 -4.34 6.93 -10.64
C ALA A 114 -4.57 8.11 -9.68
N ALA A 115 -5.70 8.80 -9.80
CA ALA A 115 -6.06 9.89 -8.89
C ALA A 115 -6.19 9.41 -7.44
N MET A 116 -6.81 8.25 -7.21
CA MET A 116 -6.91 7.64 -5.87
C MET A 116 -5.53 7.26 -5.32
N PHE A 117 -4.64 6.75 -6.16
CA PHE A 117 -3.27 6.44 -5.77
C PHE A 117 -2.49 7.70 -5.34
N TYR A 118 -2.62 8.80 -6.08
CA TYR A 118 -2.01 10.08 -5.69
C TYR A 118 -2.61 10.64 -4.39
N ALA A 119 -3.92 10.52 -4.21
CA ALA A 119 -4.58 10.94 -2.98
C ALA A 119 -4.05 10.13 -1.76
N ASP A 120 -3.92 8.82 -1.89
CA ASP A 120 -3.35 7.95 -0.86
C ASP A 120 -1.90 8.35 -0.53
N ALA A 121 -1.07 8.58 -1.54
CA ALA A 121 0.32 8.99 -1.37
C ALA A 121 0.48 10.33 -0.63
N MET A 122 -0.56 11.17 -0.58
CA MET A 122 -0.57 12.42 0.20
C MET A 122 -1.17 12.21 1.60
N ILE A 123 -2.25 11.45 1.72
CA ILE A 123 -3.02 11.29 2.95
C ILE A 123 -2.30 10.36 3.94
N THR A 124 -1.80 9.23 3.47
CA THR A 124 -1.19 8.21 4.33
C THR A 124 0.03 8.71 5.11
N PRO A 125 1.01 9.43 4.50
CA PRO A 125 2.11 10.02 5.25
C PRO A 125 1.65 11.07 6.26
N ALA A 126 0.65 11.90 5.91
CA ALA A 126 0.13 12.92 6.80
C ALA A 126 -0.49 12.30 8.06
N ILE A 127 -1.33 11.28 7.91
CA ILE A 127 -1.94 10.56 9.03
C ILE A 127 -0.87 9.87 9.88
N SER A 128 0.13 9.25 9.26
CA SER A 128 1.23 8.57 9.97
C SER A 128 2.03 9.53 10.84
N VAL A 129 2.34 10.73 10.33
CA VAL A 129 3.07 11.76 11.09
C VAL A 129 2.22 12.29 12.24
N ILE A 130 0.94 12.61 12.00
CA ILE A 130 0.03 13.09 13.05
C ILE A 130 -0.10 12.04 14.16
N SER A 131 -0.33 10.78 13.79
CA SER A 131 -0.44 9.69 14.78
C SER A 131 0.83 9.48 15.58
N ALA A 132 2.00 9.67 15.00
CA ALA A 132 3.27 9.61 15.70
C ALA A 132 3.43 10.75 16.72
N ILE A 133 3.04 11.99 16.34
CA ILE A 133 3.09 13.16 17.23
C ILE A 133 2.14 12.97 18.42
N GLU A 134 0.90 12.55 18.17
CA GLU A 134 -0.07 12.23 19.22
C GLU A 134 0.42 11.12 20.18
N GLY A 135 1.21 10.17 19.67
CA GLY A 135 1.84 9.14 20.49
C GLY A 135 2.91 9.70 21.44
N ILE A 136 3.61 10.76 21.05
CA ILE A 136 4.61 11.41 21.90
C ILE A 136 3.94 12.17 23.06
N GLU A 137 2.79 12.80 22.82
CA GLU A 137 2.03 13.51 23.87
C GLU A 137 1.57 12.59 25.00
N LEU A 138 1.45 11.28 24.75
CA LEU A 138 1.09 10.31 25.78
C LEU A 138 2.25 9.95 26.73
N ILE A 139 3.49 10.33 26.38
CA ILE A 139 4.72 9.99 27.13
C ILE A 139 5.20 11.19 27.96
N THR A 140 4.79 12.39 27.59
CA THR A 140 5.12 13.64 28.29
C THR A 140 4.02 14.08 29.24
#